data_cb22d12d34c336da00b12dd0b718ecf1
#
_entry.id   cb22d12d34c336da00b12dd0b718ecf1
#
_cell.length_a   1.000
_cell.length_b   1.000
_cell.length_c   1.000
_cell.angle_alpha   90.00
_cell.angle_beta   90.00
_cell.angle_gamma   90.00
#
_symmetry.space_group_name_H-M   'P 1'
#
loop_
_entity.id
_entity.type
_entity.pdbx_description
1 polymer ?
#
loop_
_entity_poly.entity_id
_entity_poly.type
_entity_poly.pdbx_seq_one_letter_code
_entity_poly.pdbx_strand_id
1 'polypeptide(L)'
;MARTRKLVKALGRRGPHRVLRGELAFAGLPGVVYTPEAGLNLPGVAFGHTWLAGAARYSGLLEHLASWGIVAAAPDTERGLAPSVLNLAFDLGTALDIVAGVRLGPGKISVHPAKLGVVGHGFGGSAAVFAAAGMPAKPAAVAALFPTVTSPPAEQPAATLAVPGLILTAPGDPKTLNSNALALSRAWSAATLRIVSKAQPGGLVEGRRLTKAVGLPGAHRGTQRSVRALLTGYLLATLAGDKTYRAFADPDAHLPKTVPVDPDAEPVTPEEKIVALLK
;
A
#
# COMPACT_ATOMS: atom_id res chain seq x y z
N MET A 1 6.82 24.42 -3.88
CA MET A 1 7.66 23.63 -2.93
C MET A 1 7.32 23.86 -1.45
N ALA A 2 7.17 25.08 -0.92
CA ALA A 2 6.88 25.30 0.51
C ALA A 2 5.56 24.69 0.99
N ARG A 3 4.47 24.76 0.18
CA ARG A 3 3.17 24.19 0.49
C ARG A 3 3.23 22.65 0.58
N THR A 4 3.86 21.99 -0.39
CA THR A 4 3.98 20.53 -0.44
C THR A 4 4.79 20.00 0.75
N ARG A 5 5.86 20.72 1.16
CA ARG A 5 6.65 20.37 2.35
C ARG A 5 5.84 20.45 3.65
N LYS A 6 4.97 21.46 3.80
CA LYS A 6 4.04 21.55 4.94
C LYS A 6 3.05 20.38 4.95
N LEU A 7 2.47 20.03 3.78
CA LEU A 7 1.55 18.90 3.65
C LEU A 7 2.20 17.56 4.00
N VAL A 8 3.39 17.25 3.45
CA VAL A 8 4.12 16.02 3.77
C VAL A 8 4.45 15.95 5.28
N LYS A 9 4.81 17.07 5.91
CA LYS A 9 5.06 17.13 7.36
C LYS A 9 3.77 16.87 8.17
N ALA A 10 2.65 17.43 7.76
CA ALA A 10 1.34 17.22 8.40
C ALA A 10 0.87 15.77 8.25
N LEU A 11 0.84 15.26 7.01
CA LEU A 11 0.42 13.89 6.69
C LEU A 11 1.30 12.80 7.30
N GLY A 12 2.54 13.10 7.67
CA GLY A 12 3.41 12.18 8.42
C GLY A 12 3.09 12.08 9.92
N ARG A 13 2.09 12.82 10.41
CA ARG A 13 1.59 12.79 11.79
C ARG A 13 0.20 12.20 11.82
N ARG A 14 -0.26 11.76 12.99
CA ARG A 14 -1.63 11.33 13.20
C ARG A 14 -2.62 12.41 12.76
N GLY A 15 -3.69 12.02 12.10
CA GLY A 15 -4.78 12.88 11.67
C GLY A 15 -5.71 13.29 12.83
N PRO A 16 -6.75 14.09 12.53
CA PRO A 16 -7.61 14.68 13.56
C PRO A 16 -8.65 13.70 14.13
N HIS A 17 -8.93 12.58 13.45
CA HIS A 17 -10.01 11.69 13.87
C HIS A 17 -9.56 10.72 14.96
N ARG A 18 -10.45 10.46 15.94
CA ARG A 18 -10.33 9.29 16.80
C ARG A 18 -10.56 8.03 15.96
N VAL A 19 -9.90 6.95 16.36
CA VAL A 19 -9.91 5.71 15.60
C VAL A 19 -10.53 4.60 16.43
N LEU A 20 -11.40 3.84 15.78
CA LEU A 20 -11.94 2.59 16.29
C LEU A 20 -11.28 1.42 15.56
N ARG A 21 -11.12 0.31 16.27
CA ARG A 21 -10.66 -0.97 15.71
C ARG A 21 -11.77 -2.01 15.83
N GLY A 22 -11.99 -2.74 14.75
CA GLY A 22 -12.91 -3.86 14.69
C GLY A 22 -12.25 -5.07 14.03
N GLU A 23 -12.97 -6.18 14.01
CA GLU A 23 -12.54 -7.43 13.39
C GLU A 23 -13.36 -7.69 12.14
N LEU A 24 -12.75 -8.22 11.06
CA LEU A 24 -13.47 -8.65 9.86
C LEU A 24 -14.06 -10.05 10.02
N ALA A 25 -13.68 -10.76 11.06
CA ALA A 25 -14.12 -12.14 11.35
C ALA A 25 -15.65 -12.26 11.51
N PHE A 26 -16.34 -11.17 11.89
CA PHE A 26 -17.82 -11.18 11.94
C PHE A 26 -18.47 -11.47 10.57
N ALA A 27 -17.77 -11.15 9.48
CA ALA A 27 -18.19 -11.42 8.10
C ALA A 27 -17.48 -12.65 7.50
N GLY A 28 -16.82 -13.47 8.31
CA GLY A 28 -16.16 -14.72 7.89
C GLY A 28 -14.75 -14.55 7.34
N LEU A 29 -14.19 -13.33 7.31
CA LEU A 29 -12.83 -13.09 6.84
C LEU A 29 -11.91 -12.78 8.04
N PRO A 30 -10.89 -13.61 8.34
CA PRO A 30 -9.90 -13.25 9.35
C PRO A 30 -9.21 -11.93 8.99
N GLY A 31 -9.18 -10.98 9.93
CA GLY A 31 -8.58 -9.69 9.67
C GLY A 31 -9.12 -8.58 10.57
N VAL A 32 -8.59 -7.39 10.37
CA VAL A 32 -8.90 -6.20 11.18
C VAL A 32 -9.41 -5.06 10.31
N VAL A 33 -10.23 -4.20 10.89
CA VAL A 33 -10.63 -2.94 10.28
C VAL A 33 -10.39 -1.78 11.24
N TYR A 34 -9.81 -0.71 10.74
CA TYR A 34 -9.64 0.55 11.44
C TYR A 34 -10.51 1.61 10.79
N THR A 35 -11.26 2.36 11.60
CA THR A 35 -12.19 3.37 11.11
C THR A 35 -12.02 4.67 11.89
N PRO A 36 -12.37 5.83 11.32
CA PRO A 36 -12.70 6.99 12.13
C PRO A 36 -13.84 6.66 13.10
N GLU A 37 -13.99 7.41 14.19
CA GLU A 37 -15.06 7.22 15.17
C GLU A 37 -16.46 7.40 14.56
N ALA A 38 -16.59 8.24 13.53
CA ALA A 38 -17.81 8.48 12.78
C ALA A 38 -17.50 9.02 11.38
N GLY A 39 -18.46 8.93 10.50
CA GLY A 39 -18.41 9.50 9.16
C GLY A 39 -19.19 8.66 8.14
N LEU A 40 -19.88 9.32 7.25
CA LEU A 40 -20.65 8.67 6.19
C LEU A 40 -19.99 8.90 4.83
N ASN A 41 -20.13 7.91 3.93
CA ASN A 41 -19.57 7.98 2.58
C ASN A 41 -18.04 8.21 2.56
N LEU A 42 -17.34 7.62 3.51
CA LEU A 42 -15.90 7.70 3.64
C LEU A 42 -15.19 6.94 2.52
N PRO A 43 -13.94 7.31 2.18
CA PRO A 43 -13.07 6.44 1.41
C PRO A 43 -12.69 5.20 2.21
N GLY A 44 -12.50 4.06 1.51
CA GLY A 44 -12.10 2.81 2.11
C GLY A 44 -10.97 2.13 1.33
N VAL A 45 -10.07 1.47 2.04
CA VAL A 45 -8.99 0.68 1.43
C VAL A 45 -8.91 -0.72 2.04
N ALA A 46 -8.58 -1.70 1.19
CA ALA A 46 -8.08 -2.99 1.65
C ALA A 46 -6.55 -2.98 1.60
N PHE A 47 -5.91 -3.52 2.64
CA PHE A 47 -4.46 -3.53 2.79
C PHE A 47 -3.90 -4.96 2.85
N GLY A 48 -3.03 -5.30 1.89
CA GLY A 48 -2.29 -6.56 1.83
C GLY A 48 -0.94 -6.46 2.53
N HIS A 49 -0.69 -7.39 3.46
CA HIS A 49 0.59 -7.50 4.16
C HIS A 49 1.68 -8.16 3.30
N THR A 50 2.95 -8.00 3.70
CA THR A 50 4.07 -8.69 3.05
C THR A 50 4.20 -10.14 3.53
N TRP A 51 5.00 -10.93 2.81
CA TRP A 51 5.34 -12.30 3.15
C TRP A 51 5.83 -12.44 4.60
N LEU A 52 5.42 -13.52 5.27
CA LEU A 52 5.71 -13.81 6.68
C LEU A 52 5.34 -12.67 7.66
N ALA A 53 4.39 -11.83 7.28
CA ALA A 53 3.82 -10.84 8.17
C ALA A 53 2.29 -11.05 8.25
N GLY A 54 1.65 -10.42 9.22
CA GLY A 54 0.20 -10.37 9.32
C GLY A 54 -0.27 -8.94 9.50
N ALA A 55 -1.57 -8.71 9.44
CA ALA A 55 -2.20 -7.41 9.55
C ALA A 55 -1.79 -6.64 10.83
N ALA A 56 -1.58 -7.35 11.95
CA ALA A 56 -1.13 -6.76 13.21
C ALA A 56 0.23 -6.04 13.13
N ARG A 57 1.06 -6.37 12.13
CA ARG A 57 2.35 -5.71 11.89
C ARG A 57 2.25 -4.38 11.15
N TYR A 58 1.04 -3.94 10.86
CA TYR A 58 0.73 -2.68 10.17
C TYR A 58 -0.29 -1.83 10.94
N SER A 59 -0.55 -2.18 12.20
CA SER A 59 -1.56 -1.50 13.03
C SER A 59 -1.39 0.01 13.04
N GLY A 60 -0.16 0.50 13.18
CA GLY A 60 0.11 1.94 13.19
C GLY A 60 -0.06 2.61 11.81
N LEU A 61 0.09 1.89 10.69
CA LEU A 61 -0.23 2.42 9.36
C LEU A 61 -1.74 2.47 9.15
N LEU A 62 -2.46 1.39 9.49
CA LEU A 62 -3.91 1.30 9.36
C LEU A 62 -4.63 2.33 10.25
N GLU A 63 -4.20 2.43 11.53
CA GLU A 63 -4.68 3.46 12.44
C GLU A 63 -4.40 4.87 11.92
N HIS A 64 -3.22 5.07 11.31
CA HIS A 64 -2.87 6.35 10.71
C HIS A 64 -3.83 6.73 9.58
N LEU A 65 -4.13 5.81 8.64
CA LEU A 65 -5.10 6.06 7.57
C LEU A 65 -6.48 6.39 8.12
N ALA A 66 -6.95 5.62 9.12
CA ALA A 66 -8.23 5.87 9.75
C ALA A 66 -8.27 7.23 10.46
N SER A 67 -7.16 7.66 11.07
CA SER A 67 -7.06 9.00 11.69
C SER A 67 -7.19 10.14 10.68
N TRP A 68 -6.97 9.88 9.39
CA TRP A 68 -7.16 10.81 8.27
C TRP A 68 -8.50 10.63 7.54
N GLY A 69 -9.43 9.86 8.11
CA GLY A 69 -10.77 9.70 7.56
C GLY A 69 -10.90 8.58 6.53
N ILE A 70 -9.91 7.68 6.40
CA ILE A 70 -9.90 6.57 5.45
C ILE A 70 -10.13 5.26 6.21
N VAL A 71 -11.22 4.57 5.94
CA VAL A 71 -11.46 3.22 6.49
C VAL A 71 -10.39 2.28 5.94
N ALA A 72 -9.70 1.54 6.80
CA ALA A 72 -8.62 0.65 6.40
C ALA A 72 -8.88 -0.78 6.91
N ALA A 73 -9.20 -1.68 6.00
CA ALA A 73 -9.42 -3.10 6.25
C ALA A 73 -8.18 -3.91 5.85
N ALA A 74 -7.79 -4.90 6.63
CA ALA A 74 -6.64 -5.74 6.34
C ALA A 74 -6.97 -7.21 6.65
N PRO A 75 -7.12 -8.06 5.63
CA PRO A 75 -7.20 -9.51 5.83
C PRO A 75 -5.91 -10.03 6.48
N ASP A 76 -6.04 -11.03 7.34
CA ASP A 76 -4.94 -11.67 8.07
C ASP A 76 -4.81 -13.15 7.67
N THR A 77 -4.90 -13.39 6.38
CA THR A 77 -4.77 -14.66 5.68
C THR A 77 -3.38 -14.79 5.03
N GLU A 78 -3.09 -15.90 4.38
CA GLU A 78 -1.85 -16.10 3.58
C GLU A 78 -0.54 -15.78 4.33
N ARG A 79 -0.44 -16.15 5.63
CA ARG A 79 0.73 -15.88 6.49
C ARG A 79 1.76 -17.00 6.51
N GLY A 80 1.50 -18.08 5.76
CA GLY A 80 2.35 -19.26 5.70
C GLY A 80 3.66 -19.06 4.96
N LEU A 81 4.44 -20.15 4.86
CA LEU A 81 5.72 -20.16 4.13
C LEU A 81 5.52 -20.11 2.62
N ALA A 82 4.40 -20.63 2.11
CA ALA A 82 4.04 -20.65 0.69
C ALA A 82 2.67 -19.98 0.48
N PRO A 83 2.59 -18.63 0.61
CA PRO A 83 1.33 -17.90 0.44
C PRO A 83 0.93 -17.83 -1.03
N SER A 84 -0.37 -17.84 -1.29
CA SER A 84 -0.93 -17.58 -2.63
C SER A 84 -1.20 -16.09 -2.83
N VAL A 85 -0.58 -15.49 -3.83
CA VAL A 85 -0.84 -14.09 -4.20
C VAL A 85 -2.27 -13.89 -4.69
N LEU A 86 -2.85 -14.90 -5.34
CA LEU A 86 -4.22 -14.86 -5.86
C LEU A 86 -5.25 -14.96 -4.74
N ASN A 87 -5.01 -15.82 -3.74
CA ASN A 87 -5.88 -15.90 -2.56
C ASN A 87 -5.87 -14.58 -1.78
N LEU A 88 -4.68 -14.01 -1.53
CA LEU A 88 -4.61 -12.70 -0.88
C LEU A 88 -5.30 -11.61 -1.70
N ALA A 89 -5.18 -11.64 -3.03
CA ALA A 89 -5.88 -10.71 -3.92
C ALA A 89 -7.40 -10.85 -3.82
N PHE A 90 -7.91 -12.07 -3.76
CA PHE A 90 -9.33 -12.34 -3.56
C PHE A 90 -9.82 -11.83 -2.19
N ASP A 91 -9.04 -12.08 -1.13
CA ASP A 91 -9.36 -11.60 0.21
C ASP A 91 -9.35 -10.08 0.33
N LEU A 92 -8.50 -9.39 -0.43
CA LEU A 92 -8.51 -7.92 -0.52
C LEU A 92 -9.82 -7.42 -1.14
N GLY A 93 -10.30 -8.05 -2.20
CA GLY A 93 -11.62 -7.76 -2.79
C GLY A 93 -12.74 -7.99 -1.80
N THR A 94 -12.75 -9.15 -1.14
CA THR A 94 -13.74 -9.50 -0.10
C THR A 94 -13.73 -8.49 1.05
N ALA A 95 -12.56 -8.04 1.50
CA ALA A 95 -12.45 -7.02 2.55
C ALA A 95 -13.08 -5.67 2.12
N LEU A 96 -12.93 -5.27 0.85
CA LEU A 96 -13.61 -4.08 0.31
C LEU A 96 -15.12 -4.26 0.25
N ASP A 97 -15.60 -5.41 -0.20
CA ASP A 97 -17.04 -5.72 -0.26
C ASP A 97 -17.66 -5.66 1.15
N ILE A 98 -16.99 -6.23 2.15
CA ILE A 98 -17.43 -6.18 3.54
C ILE A 98 -17.56 -4.72 4.00
N VAL A 99 -16.50 -3.90 3.88
CA VAL A 99 -16.54 -2.54 4.44
C VAL A 99 -17.45 -1.59 3.66
N ALA A 100 -17.70 -1.85 2.38
CA ALA A 100 -18.65 -1.09 1.57
C ALA A 100 -20.11 -1.53 1.79
N GLY A 101 -20.32 -2.81 2.09
CA GLY A 101 -21.65 -3.42 2.21
C GLY A 101 -22.33 -3.25 3.57
N VAL A 102 -21.56 -2.91 4.63
CA VAL A 102 -22.10 -2.85 5.99
C VAL A 102 -21.90 -1.48 6.67
N ARG A 103 -22.72 -1.20 7.67
CA ARG A 103 -22.48 -0.09 8.60
C ARG A 103 -21.47 -0.55 9.65
N LEU A 104 -20.38 0.21 9.78
CA LEU A 104 -19.28 -0.12 10.69
C LEU A 104 -19.43 0.56 12.06
N GLY A 105 -18.68 0.06 13.04
CA GLY A 105 -18.69 0.55 14.42
C GLY A 105 -20.10 0.54 15.01
N PRO A 106 -20.51 1.59 15.72
CA PRO A 106 -21.87 1.70 16.29
C PRO A 106 -22.91 2.14 15.23
N GLY A 107 -22.75 1.79 13.95
CA GLY A 107 -23.65 2.14 12.86
C GLY A 107 -23.48 3.56 12.29
N LYS A 108 -22.50 4.31 12.78
CA LYS A 108 -22.24 5.72 12.37
C LYS A 108 -21.19 5.86 11.29
N ILE A 109 -20.70 4.77 10.72
CA ILE A 109 -19.64 4.77 9.73
C ILE A 109 -20.12 4.03 8.48
N SER A 110 -19.96 4.66 7.31
CA SER A 110 -20.18 4.00 6.03
C SER A 110 -19.09 4.35 5.04
N VAL A 111 -18.75 3.40 4.18
CA VAL A 111 -17.81 3.57 3.08
C VAL A 111 -18.60 3.77 1.77
N HIS A 112 -18.11 4.65 0.92
CA HIS A 112 -18.73 4.90 -0.39
C HIS A 112 -18.17 3.91 -1.43
N PRO A 113 -19.00 3.15 -2.15
CA PRO A 113 -18.52 2.11 -3.08
C PRO A 113 -17.68 2.65 -4.24
N ALA A 114 -17.84 3.92 -4.63
CA ALA A 114 -17.00 4.56 -5.65
C ALA A 114 -15.69 5.15 -5.08
N LYS A 115 -15.42 5.06 -3.76
CA LYS A 115 -14.23 5.59 -3.12
C LYS A 115 -13.39 4.47 -2.50
N LEU A 116 -13.29 3.35 -3.22
CA LEU A 116 -12.53 2.18 -2.78
C LEU A 116 -11.14 2.17 -3.41
N GLY A 117 -10.16 1.73 -2.63
CA GLY A 117 -8.80 1.53 -3.09
C GLY A 117 -8.19 0.24 -2.58
N VAL A 118 -7.16 -0.24 -3.25
CA VAL A 118 -6.37 -1.40 -2.80
C VAL A 118 -4.94 -0.96 -2.55
N VAL A 119 -4.40 -1.33 -1.40
CA VAL A 119 -3.04 -1.00 -0.98
C VAL A 119 -2.34 -2.27 -0.54
N GLY A 120 -1.05 -2.40 -0.79
CA GLY A 120 -0.31 -3.53 -0.24
C GLY A 120 1.19 -3.27 -0.13
N HIS A 121 1.85 -4.04 0.72
CA HIS A 121 3.29 -3.98 0.96
C HIS A 121 3.98 -5.27 0.52
N GLY A 122 5.10 -5.15 -0.19
CA GLY A 122 5.87 -6.30 -0.64
C GLY A 122 5.02 -7.25 -1.48
N PHE A 123 4.87 -8.50 -1.02
CA PHE A 123 3.98 -9.50 -1.60
C PHE A 123 2.53 -9.00 -1.72
N GLY A 124 2.01 -8.33 -0.67
CA GLY A 124 0.70 -7.70 -0.69
C GLY A 124 0.59 -6.55 -1.70
N GLY A 125 1.72 -5.91 -2.06
CA GLY A 125 1.76 -4.89 -3.11
C GLY A 125 1.45 -5.48 -4.48
N SER A 126 2.02 -6.64 -4.79
CA SER A 126 1.68 -7.40 -6.00
C SER A 126 0.25 -7.97 -5.94
N ALA A 127 -0.19 -8.48 -4.77
CA ALA A 127 -1.56 -8.91 -4.57
C ALA A 127 -2.59 -7.79 -4.80
N ALA A 128 -2.27 -6.53 -4.43
CA ALA A 128 -3.13 -5.38 -4.68
C ALA A 128 -3.36 -5.13 -6.19
N VAL A 129 -2.34 -5.39 -7.02
CA VAL A 129 -2.46 -5.30 -8.50
C VAL A 129 -3.39 -6.39 -9.02
N PHE A 130 -3.22 -7.64 -8.57
CA PHE A 130 -4.11 -8.74 -8.95
C PHE A 130 -5.56 -8.49 -8.51
N ALA A 131 -5.76 -7.99 -7.28
CA ALA A 131 -7.09 -7.65 -6.77
C ALA A 131 -7.77 -6.61 -7.67
N ALA A 132 -7.07 -5.50 -7.97
CA ALA A 132 -7.60 -4.45 -8.82
C ALA A 132 -7.94 -4.94 -10.23
N ALA A 133 -7.11 -5.81 -10.80
CA ALA A 133 -7.36 -6.39 -12.13
C ALA A 133 -8.53 -7.37 -12.13
N GLY A 134 -8.68 -8.19 -11.06
CA GLY A 134 -9.72 -9.21 -10.94
C GLY A 134 -11.09 -8.69 -10.52
N MET A 135 -11.18 -7.53 -9.86
CA MET A 135 -12.46 -6.98 -9.38
C MET A 135 -13.38 -6.58 -10.55
N PRO A 136 -14.67 -6.97 -10.55
CA PRO A 136 -15.65 -6.50 -11.55
C PRO A 136 -15.80 -4.98 -11.54
N ALA A 137 -16.04 -4.39 -10.37
CA ALA A 137 -16.01 -2.93 -10.16
C ALA A 137 -14.58 -2.53 -9.79
N LYS A 138 -13.89 -1.87 -10.73
CA LYS A 138 -12.49 -1.46 -10.50
C LYS A 138 -12.38 -0.47 -9.34
N PRO A 139 -11.36 -0.60 -8.47
CA PRO A 139 -11.12 0.38 -7.42
C PRO A 139 -10.74 1.74 -8.03
N ALA A 140 -10.98 2.82 -7.31
CA ALA A 140 -10.62 4.17 -7.76
C ALA A 140 -9.12 4.47 -7.64
N ALA A 141 -8.38 3.69 -6.87
CA ALA A 141 -6.92 3.84 -6.71
C ALA A 141 -6.27 2.54 -6.24
N VAL A 142 -5.01 2.34 -6.64
CA VAL A 142 -4.18 1.23 -6.16
C VAL A 142 -2.82 1.75 -5.69
N ALA A 143 -2.28 1.20 -4.60
CA ALA A 143 -0.93 1.55 -4.16
C ALA A 143 -0.10 0.30 -3.83
N ALA A 144 1.01 0.13 -4.54
CA ALA A 144 1.99 -0.93 -4.32
C ALA A 144 3.22 -0.37 -3.59
N LEU A 145 3.37 -0.72 -2.31
CA LEU A 145 4.45 -0.25 -1.44
C LEU A 145 5.58 -1.26 -1.45
N PHE A 146 6.72 -0.90 -2.06
CA PHE A 146 7.88 -1.79 -2.19
C PHE A 146 7.48 -3.19 -2.72
N PRO A 147 6.76 -3.27 -3.87
CA PRO A 147 6.23 -4.53 -4.37
C PRO A 147 7.34 -5.53 -4.66
N THR A 148 7.07 -6.81 -4.41
CA THR A 148 8.00 -7.91 -4.66
C THR A 148 7.53 -8.80 -5.79
N VAL A 149 8.47 -9.50 -6.42
CA VAL A 149 8.18 -10.52 -7.42
C VAL A 149 7.28 -11.60 -6.84
N THR A 150 6.33 -12.08 -7.64
CA THR A 150 5.38 -13.14 -7.28
C THR A 150 5.24 -14.15 -8.41
N SER A 151 4.69 -15.31 -8.09
CA SER A 151 4.24 -16.30 -9.07
C SER A 151 2.74 -16.53 -8.85
N PRO A 152 1.91 -16.23 -9.89
CA PRO A 152 2.23 -15.62 -11.18
C PRO A 152 2.76 -14.18 -11.07
N PRO A 153 3.40 -13.64 -12.15
CA PRO A 153 3.95 -12.29 -12.15
C PRO A 153 2.85 -11.23 -12.25
N ALA A 154 2.97 -10.18 -11.43
CA ALA A 154 1.95 -9.13 -11.32
C ALA A 154 1.97 -8.13 -12.49
N GLU A 155 2.98 -8.13 -13.34
CA GLU A 155 3.10 -7.28 -14.52
C GLU A 155 2.02 -7.57 -15.57
N GLN A 156 1.61 -8.83 -15.68
CA GLN A 156 0.57 -9.22 -16.65
C GLN A 156 -0.77 -8.53 -16.34
N PRO A 157 -1.34 -8.66 -15.12
CA PRO A 157 -2.55 -7.93 -14.78
C PRO A 157 -2.32 -6.41 -14.70
N ALA A 158 -1.13 -5.94 -14.33
CA ALA A 158 -0.82 -4.50 -14.30
C ALA A 158 -0.98 -3.83 -15.66
N ALA A 159 -0.61 -4.51 -16.75
CA ALA A 159 -0.73 -4.00 -18.12
C ALA A 159 -2.20 -3.73 -18.53
N THR A 160 -3.17 -4.34 -17.85
CA THR A 160 -4.60 -4.15 -18.13
C THR A 160 -5.23 -3.04 -17.29
N LEU A 161 -4.50 -2.46 -16.33
CA LEU A 161 -5.05 -1.49 -15.38
C LEU A 161 -5.02 -0.06 -15.97
N ALA A 162 -6.20 0.52 -16.14
CA ALA A 162 -6.38 1.95 -16.40
C ALA A 162 -6.59 2.76 -15.11
N VAL A 163 -6.62 2.10 -13.94
CA VAL A 163 -6.82 2.72 -12.63
C VAL A 163 -5.56 3.50 -12.23
N PRO A 164 -5.67 4.69 -11.64
CA PRO A 164 -4.52 5.41 -11.11
C PRO A 164 -3.73 4.57 -10.09
N GLY A 165 -2.41 4.51 -10.26
CA GLY A 165 -1.51 3.73 -9.43
C GLY A 165 -0.42 4.56 -8.74
N LEU A 166 -0.08 4.18 -7.51
CA LEU A 166 1.12 4.66 -6.82
C LEU A 166 2.04 3.49 -6.52
N ILE A 167 3.24 3.52 -7.07
CA ILE A 167 4.28 2.54 -6.74
C ILE A 167 5.34 3.26 -5.91
N LEU A 168 5.57 2.81 -4.67
CA LEU A 168 6.67 3.29 -3.84
C LEU A 168 7.80 2.26 -3.83
N THR A 169 9.02 2.74 -4.04
CA THR A 169 10.23 1.92 -3.96
C THR A 169 11.32 2.62 -3.15
N ALA A 170 12.36 1.91 -2.73
CA ALA A 170 13.51 2.46 -2.02
C ALA A 170 14.69 2.73 -2.97
N PRO A 171 15.65 3.60 -2.59
CA PRO A 171 16.88 3.75 -3.36
C PRO A 171 17.62 2.41 -3.47
N GLY A 172 18.00 2.03 -4.69
CA GLY A 172 18.66 0.74 -4.96
C GLY A 172 17.74 -0.48 -5.02
N ASP A 173 16.49 -0.39 -4.53
CA ASP A 173 15.50 -1.47 -4.59
C ASP A 173 15.21 -1.96 -6.03
N PRO A 174 15.10 -1.07 -7.04
CA PRO A 174 14.92 -1.50 -8.43
C PRO A 174 16.01 -2.43 -8.98
N LYS A 175 17.18 -2.42 -8.33
CA LYS A 175 18.33 -3.27 -8.68
C LYS A 175 18.38 -4.57 -7.87
N THR A 176 17.41 -4.85 -7.01
CA THR A 176 17.36 -6.09 -6.23
C THR A 176 16.57 -7.18 -6.92
N LEU A 177 16.91 -8.43 -6.62
CA LEU A 177 16.26 -9.63 -7.17
C LEU A 177 14.76 -9.69 -6.86
N ASN A 178 14.39 -9.18 -5.71
CA ASN A 178 13.04 -9.35 -5.16
C ASN A 178 12.11 -8.19 -5.46
N SER A 179 12.63 -7.05 -5.95
CA SER A 179 11.79 -5.89 -6.26
C SER A 179 11.09 -6.06 -7.59
N ASN A 180 9.82 -5.72 -7.62
CA ASN A 180 8.99 -5.69 -8.80
C ASN A 180 8.60 -4.26 -9.23
N ALA A 181 9.08 -3.24 -8.52
CA ALA A 181 8.60 -1.87 -8.67
C ALA A 181 8.82 -1.31 -10.08
N LEU A 182 9.98 -1.54 -10.69
CA LEU A 182 10.30 -1.01 -12.01
C LEU A 182 9.53 -1.76 -13.11
N ALA A 183 9.45 -3.08 -13.02
CA ALA A 183 8.70 -3.89 -13.98
C ALA A 183 7.20 -3.54 -13.97
N LEU A 184 6.62 -3.38 -12.75
CA LEU A 184 5.25 -2.92 -12.60
C LEU A 184 5.03 -1.52 -13.17
N SER A 185 5.94 -0.57 -12.94
CA SER A 185 5.79 0.80 -13.45
C SER A 185 5.83 0.88 -14.99
N ARG A 186 6.54 -0.02 -15.62
CA ARG A 186 6.59 -0.12 -17.09
C ARG A 186 5.33 -0.78 -17.67
N ALA A 187 4.81 -1.78 -16.99
CA ALA A 187 3.60 -2.47 -17.42
C ALA A 187 2.34 -1.64 -17.17
N TRP A 188 2.31 -0.87 -16.10
CA TRP A 188 1.13 -0.12 -15.65
C TRP A 188 1.23 1.37 -16.00
N SER A 189 0.75 1.74 -17.18
CA SER A 189 0.85 3.11 -17.73
C SER A 189 0.21 4.20 -16.87
N ALA A 190 -0.83 3.87 -16.10
CA ALA A 190 -1.52 4.80 -15.21
C ALA A 190 -0.86 4.91 -13.81
N ALA A 191 0.25 4.23 -13.57
CA ALA A 191 0.93 4.27 -12.27
C ALA A 191 2.07 5.28 -12.25
N THR A 192 2.21 5.94 -11.09
CA THR A 192 3.34 6.81 -10.79
C THR A 192 4.34 6.07 -9.89
N LEU A 193 5.57 5.88 -10.37
CA LEU A 193 6.67 5.35 -9.58
C LEU A 193 7.37 6.47 -8.80
N ARG A 194 7.57 6.28 -7.49
CA ARG A 194 8.31 7.21 -6.63
C ARG A 194 9.33 6.48 -5.77
N ILE A 195 10.57 6.91 -5.85
CA ILE A 195 11.64 6.42 -4.97
C ILE A 195 11.59 7.21 -3.67
N VAL A 196 11.34 6.53 -2.55
CA VAL A 196 11.28 7.16 -1.22
C VAL A 196 12.68 7.28 -0.64
N SER A 197 13.16 8.51 -0.45
CA SER A 197 14.51 8.80 0.04
C SER A 197 14.80 8.11 1.37
N LYS A 198 15.93 7.40 1.46
CA LYS A 198 16.39 6.69 2.67
C LYS A 198 15.39 5.65 3.20
N ALA A 199 14.44 5.20 2.38
CA ALA A 199 13.54 4.14 2.78
C ALA A 199 14.26 2.78 2.85
N GLN A 200 13.75 1.94 3.73
CA GLN A 200 14.11 0.53 3.87
C GLN A 200 12.81 -0.27 3.70
N PRO A 201 12.66 -1.09 2.65
CA PRO A 201 11.40 -1.80 2.38
C PRO A 201 10.87 -2.58 3.60
N GLY A 202 11.70 -3.44 4.19
CA GLY A 202 11.34 -4.19 5.40
C GLY A 202 11.07 -3.33 6.64
N GLY A 203 11.50 -2.07 6.65
CA GLY A 203 11.31 -1.13 7.76
C GLY A 203 9.87 -0.61 7.90
N LEU A 204 8.98 -0.91 6.94
CA LEU A 204 7.55 -0.59 7.06
C LEU A 204 6.84 -1.53 8.06
N VAL A 205 7.34 -2.75 8.22
CA VAL A 205 6.78 -3.76 9.15
C VAL A 205 7.06 -3.36 10.60
N GLU A 206 6.03 -3.32 11.43
CA GLU A 206 6.10 -2.89 12.83
C GLU A 206 6.47 -4.05 13.78
N GLY A 207 7.03 -3.75 14.95
CA GLY A 207 7.21 -4.70 16.04
C GLY A 207 8.29 -5.78 15.88
N ARG A 208 9.14 -5.69 14.86
CA ARG A 208 10.25 -6.62 14.63
C ARG A 208 11.48 -6.32 15.49
N ARG A 209 11.37 -6.34 16.82
CA ARG A 209 12.53 -6.11 17.71
C ARG A 209 13.47 -7.33 17.79
N LEU A 210 12.94 -8.54 17.79
CA LEU A 210 13.69 -9.79 17.89
C LEU A 210 14.30 -10.27 16.56
N THR A 211 13.77 -9.82 15.42
CA THR A 211 14.25 -10.26 14.10
C THR A 211 15.58 -9.64 13.68
N LYS A 212 16.05 -8.58 14.38
CA LYS A 212 17.43 -8.08 14.22
C LYS A 212 18.49 -9.13 14.55
N ALA A 213 18.20 -10.03 15.49
CA ALA A 213 19.12 -11.12 15.86
C ALA A 213 19.27 -12.18 14.75
N VAL A 214 18.33 -12.25 13.81
CA VAL A 214 18.31 -13.17 12.66
C VAL A 214 18.54 -12.43 11.33
N GLY A 215 19.14 -11.24 11.35
CA GLY A 215 19.51 -10.49 10.14
C GLY A 215 18.34 -9.85 9.37
N LEU A 216 17.10 -9.95 9.85
CA LEU A 216 15.95 -9.30 9.20
C LEU A 216 15.87 -7.81 9.56
N PRO A 217 15.60 -6.92 8.60
CA PRO A 217 15.50 -5.49 8.86
C PRO A 217 14.39 -5.19 9.88
N GLY A 218 14.75 -4.44 10.91
CA GLY A 218 13.79 -3.96 11.92
C GLY A 218 12.91 -2.81 11.42
N ALA A 219 11.90 -2.46 12.22
CA ALA A 219 11.05 -1.30 11.95
C ALA A 219 11.88 -0.01 11.79
N HIS A 220 11.66 0.76 10.72
CA HIS A 220 12.37 2.00 10.43
C HIS A 220 11.41 3.19 10.44
N ARG A 221 11.48 4.00 11.50
CA ARG A 221 10.57 5.15 11.70
C ARG A 221 10.56 6.14 10.54
N GLY A 222 11.71 6.34 9.89
CA GLY A 222 11.83 7.23 8.73
C GLY A 222 11.01 6.74 7.53
N THR A 223 11.09 5.43 7.22
CA THR A 223 10.29 4.78 6.18
C THR A 223 8.81 4.88 6.50
N GLN A 224 8.40 4.46 7.71
CA GLN A 224 7.00 4.50 8.14
C GLN A 224 6.40 5.90 8.01
N ARG A 225 7.11 6.93 8.49
CA ARG A 225 6.63 8.31 8.41
C ARG A 225 6.52 8.81 6.96
N SER A 226 7.48 8.47 6.10
CA SER A 226 7.46 8.90 4.70
C SER A 226 6.35 8.19 3.93
N VAL A 227 6.20 6.87 4.10
CA VAL A 227 5.14 6.09 3.48
C VAL A 227 3.75 6.58 3.95
N ARG A 228 3.55 6.77 5.25
CA ARG A 228 2.30 7.34 5.79
C ARG A 228 1.95 8.65 5.11
N ALA A 229 2.90 9.58 4.98
CA ALA A 229 2.64 10.87 4.36
C ALA A 229 2.30 10.76 2.87
N LEU A 230 3.08 10.01 2.10
CA LEU A 230 2.89 9.88 0.66
C LEU A 230 1.61 9.11 0.32
N LEU A 231 1.38 7.98 1.00
CA LEU A 231 0.20 7.15 0.79
C LEU A 231 -1.09 7.91 1.18
N THR A 232 -1.11 8.52 2.38
CA THR A 232 -2.31 9.26 2.82
C THR A 232 -2.63 10.41 1.88
N GLY A 233 -1.61 11.19 1.45
CA GLY A 233 -1.82 12.26 0.49
C GLY A 233 -2.36 11.76 -0.85
N TYR A 234 -1.83 10.65 -1.36
CA TYR A 234 -2.33 10.01 -2.57
C TYR A 234 -3.79 9.56 -2.44
N LEU A 235 -4.12 8.85 -1.37
CA LEU A 235 -5.48 8.35 -1.14
C LEU A 235 -6.50 9.48 -0.91
N LEU A 236 -6.13 10.56 -0.21
CA LEU A 236 -7.00 11.73 -0.06
C LEU A 236 -7.24 12.46 -1.39
N ALA A 237 -6.22 12.53 -2.24
CA ALA A 237 -6.37 13.12 -3.58
C ALA A 237 -7.26 12.27 -4.48
N THR A 238 -7.07 10.94 -4.51
CA THR A 238 -7.72 10.03 -5.46
C THR A 238 -9.09 9.54 -4.98
N LEU A 239 -9.21 9.10 -3.71
CA LEU A 239 -10.45 8.53 -3.19
C LEU A 239 -11.38 9.58 -2.59
N ALA A 240 -10.84 10.54 -1.83
CA ALA A 240 -11.65 11.60 -1.26
C ALA A 240 -11.88 12.77 -2.22
N GLY A 241 -11.11 12.87 -3.30
CA GLY A 241 -11.20 13.98 -4.26
C GLY A 241 -10.73 15.32 -3.69
N ASP A 242 -9.92 15.30 -2.60
CA ASP A 242 -9.47 16.53 -1.94
C ASP A 242 -8.35 17.19 -2.76
N LYS A 243 -8.72 18.28 -3.42
CA LYS A 243 -7.82 19.08 -4.27
C LYS A 243 -6.59 19.64 -3.52
N THR A 244 -6.64 19.72 -2.19
CA THR A 244 -5.50 20.13 -1.35
C THR A 244 -4.31 19.20 -1.56
N TYR A 245 -4.57 17.91 -1.78
CA TYR A 245 -3.55 16.86 -1.91
C TYR A 245 -3.27 16.45 -3.36
N ARG A 246 -3.82 17.13 -4.36
CA ARG A 246 -3.67 16.77 -5.79
C ARG A 246 -2.24 16.48 -6.22
N ALA A 247 -1.25 17.20 -5.66
CA ALA A 247 0.17 16.99 -5.96
C ALA A 247 0.68 15.59 -5.61
N PHE A 248 0.00 14.84 -4.75
CA PHE A 248 0.39 13.47 -4.40
C PHE A 248 -0.03 12.44 -5.45
N ALA A 249 -1.03 12.76 -6.27
CA ALA A 249 -1.49 11.94 -7.40
C ALA A 249 -0.92 12.42 -8.75
N ASP A 250 -0.27 13.59 -8.78
CA ASP A 250 0.33 14.17 -9.98
C ASP A 250 1.73 13.56 -10.20
N PRO A 251 1.98 12.82 -11.32
CA PRO A 251 3.26 12.18 -11.59
C PRO A 251 4.43 13.17 -11.67
N ASP A 252 4.18 14.39 -12.16
CA ASP A 252 5.21 15.41 -12.38
C ASP A 252 5.50 16.24 -11.13
N ALA A 253 4.69 16.08 -10.08
CA ALA A 253 4.87 16.86 -8.87
C ALA A 253 6.10 16.43 -8.06
N HIS A 254 6.97 17.38 -7.77
CA HIS A 254 8.08 17.19 -6.84
C HIS A 254 7.57 17.10 -5.39
N LEU A 255 7.62 15.88 -4.82
CA LEU A 255 7.27 15.63 -3.42
C LEU A 255 8.53 15.56 -2.54
N PRO A 256 8.55 16.24 -1.40
CA PRO A 256 9.62 16.08 -0.40
C PRO A 256 9.70 14.61 0.04
N LYS A 257 10.91 14.14 0.31
CA LYS A 257 11.19 12.75 0.66
C LYS A 257 11.13 11.76 -0.50
N THR A 258 11.02 12.22 -1.73
CA THR A 258 11.20 11.41 -2.91
C THR A 258 12.42 11.86 -3.70
N VAL A 259 13.00 10.95 -4.47
CA VAL A 259 14.01 11.25 -5.48
C VAL A 259 13.42 10.97 -6.85
N PRO A 260 13.89 11.66 -7.91
CA PRO A 260 13.47 11.35 -9.27
C PRO A 260 13.75 9.89 -9.61
N VAL A 261 12.91 9.31 -10.44
CA VAL A 261 13.17 8.02 -11.08
C VAL A 261 14.07 8.28 -12.26
N ASP A 262 15.12 7.48 -12.41
CA ASP A 262 15.91 7.45 -13.64
C ASP A 262 15.09 6.72 -14.71
N PRO A 263 14.63 7.40 -15.77
CA PRO A 263 13.82 6.78 -16.80
C PRO A 263 14.58 5.71 -17.57
N ASP A 264 15.91 5.81 -17.61
CA ASP A 264 16.82 4.91 -18.35
C ASP A 264 17.38 3.79 -17.45
N ALA A 265 16.95 3.73 -16.17
CA ALA A 265 17.35 2.66 -15.26
C ALA A 265 16.92 1.30 -15.84
N GLU A 266 17.86 0.53 -16.33
CA GLU A 266 17.57 -0.83 -16.80
C GLU A 266 17.24 -1.74 -15.60
N PRO A 267 16.22 -2.61 -15.75
CA PRO A 267 15.99 -3.66 -14.77
C PRO A 267 17.18 -4.61 -14.79
N VAL A 268 17.64 -5.04 -13.63
CA VAL A 268 18.70 -6.06 -13.53
C VAL A 268 18.22 -7.32 -14.26
N THR A 269 18.97 -7.75 -15.24
CA THR A 269 18.64 -8.96 -16.02
C THR A 269 18.66 -10.20 -15.11
N PRO A 270 17.95 -11.29 -15.47
CA PRO A 270 18.02 -12.55 -14.72
C PRO A 270 19.46 -13.07 -14.58
N GLU A 271 20.32 -12.85 -15.57
CA GLU A 271 21.72 -13.26 -15.59
C GLU A 271 22.56 -12.45 -14.60
N GLU A 272 22.42 -11.13 -14.57
CA GLU A 272 23.09 -10.28 -13.58
C GLU A 272 22.63 -10.60 -12.16
N LYS A 273 21.38 -11.02 -12.03
CA LYS A 273 20.81 -11.48 -10.77
C LYS A 273 21.49 -12.76 -10.27
N ILE A 274 21.74 -13.74 -11.16
CA ILE A 274 22.43 -14.98 -10.83
C ILE A 274 23.88 -14.71 -10.46
N VAL A 275 24.57 -13.84 -11.21
CA VAL A 275 25.97 -13.46 -10.93
C VAL A 275 26.11 -12.75 -9.57
N ALA A 276 25.13 -11.94 -9.18
CA ALA A 276 25.14 -11.27 -7.87
C ALA A 276 24.92 -12.23 -6.68
N LEU A 277 24.27 -13.38 -6.92
CA LEU A 277 24.08 -14.44 -5.91
C LEU A 277 25.30 -15.35 -5.72
N LEU A 278 26.21 -15.36 -6.72
CA LEU A 278 27.41 -16.20 -6.71
C LEU A 278 28.67 -15.46 -6.20
N LYS A 279 28.55 -14.17 -5.89
CA LYS A 279 29.56 -13.32 -5.25
C LYS A 279 29.19 -13.07 -3.77
#